data_f0676043477ed06df9fe27b8dbbf1d65
#
_entry.id   f0676043477ed06df9fe27b8dbbf1d65
#
_cell.length_a   1.000
_cell.length_b   1.000
_cell.length_c   1.000
_cell.angle_alpha   90.00
_cell.angle_beta   90.00
_cell.angle_gamma   90.00
#
_symmetry.space_group_name_H-M   'P 1'
#
loop_
_entity.id
_entity.type
_entity.pdbx_description
1 polymer ?
#
loop_
_entity_poly.entity_id
_entity_poly.type
_entity_poly.pdbx_seq_one_letter_code
_entity_poly.pdbx_strand_id
1 'polypeptide(L)'
;ALDIRDNILKAFEKAENELDKDVRQRYLNFVVIGGGPTGVELAGSIAEIAFKNINKEFRNFNSNDSKVYLIEAGSRILPAFSPKLSFKARIYLEKLGVTVKTDEKVENIEEMIVVTDKGEIISDNIIWAAGNKASSLIEKLDTETDSEGRAVINQDCSIKDDDNIFVIGDAANFKNSKGDPLPGIAPVAIQQGRYVGSNIIKDVPQNKRKPFKYMDKGIMATIGGFKAIGVVAVSYTHLTLPTNV
;
A
#
# COMPACT_ATOMS: atom_id res chain seq x y z
N ALA A 1 7.81 -1.60 -8.76
CA ALA A 1 8.11 -0.24 -8.26
C ALA A 1 8.82 0.61 -9.33
N LEU A 2 9.88 0.09 -9.96
CA LEU A 2 10.61 0.83 -11.01
C LEU A 2 9.70 1.15 -12.19
N ASP A 3 8.91 0.18 -12.66
CA ASP A 3 7.97 0.37 -13.77
C ASP A 3 6.92 1.45 -13.50
N ILE A 4 6.42 1.54 -12.26
CA ILE A 4 5.46 2.58 -11.86
C ILE A 4 6.11 3.95 -11.96
N ARG A 5 7.32 4.10 -11.41
CA ARG A 5 8.09 5.34 -11.50
C ARG A 5 8.33 5.75 -12.96
N ASP A 6 8.81 4.82 -13.76
CA ASP A 6 9.14 5.07 -15.16
C ASP A 6 7.88 5.43 -15.97
N ASN A 7 6.74 4.80 -15.68
CA ASN A 7 5.47 5.15 -16.32
C ASN A 7 4.99 6.55 -15.93
N ILE A 8 5.16 6.96 -14.66
CA ILE A 8 4.83 8.32 -14.21
C ILE A 8 5.68 9.35 -14.97
N LEU A 9 6.99 9.13 -15.09
CA LEU A 9 7.88 10.05 -15.82
C LEU A 9 7.54 10.10 -17.30
N LYS A 10 7.30 8.95 -17.94
CA LYS A 10 6.86 8.86 -19.34
C LYS A 10 5.51 9.56 -19.59
N ALA A 11 4.61 9.57 -18.60
CA ALA A 11 3.34 10.29 -18.73
C ALA A 11 3.56 11.80 -18.88
N PHE A 12 4.48 12.39 -18.13
CA PHE A 12 4.85 13.80 -18.29
C PHE A 12 5.55 14.08 -19.62
N GLU A 13 6.45 13.18 -20.08
CA GLU A 13 7.10 13.32 -21.38
C GLU A 13 6.07 13.25 -22.53
N LYS A 14 5.08 12.37 -22.44
CA LYS A 14 3.96 12.31 -23.40
C LYS A 14 3.13 13.58 -23.38
N ALA A 15 2.80 14.10 -22.18
CA ALA A 15 2.04 15.33 -22.04
C ALA A 15 2.79 16.55 -22.65
N GLU A 16 4.11 16.61 -22.53
CA GLU A 16 4.93 17.66 -23.14
C GLU A 16 4.84 17.68 -24.66
N ASN A 17 4.78 16.51 -25.29
CA ASN A 17 4.76 16.35 -26.74
C ASN A 17 3.33 16.32 -27.33
N GLU A 18 2.29 16.30 -26.50
CA GLU A 18 0.92 16.22 -26.95
C GLU A 18 0.34 17.61 -27.25
N LEU A 19 -0.26 17.77 -28.44
CA LEU A 19 -0.88 19.02 -28.87
C LEU A 19 -2.35 19.12 -28.49
N ASP A 20 -3.05 18.00 -28.48
CA ASP A 20 -4.45 17.93 -28.08
C ASP A 20 -4.55 18.06 -26.56
N LYS A 21 -5.30 19.07 -26.10
CA LYS A 21 -5.42 19.39 -24.68
C LYS A 21 -6.15 18.31 -23.88
N ASP A 22 -7.13 17.65 -24.47
CA ASP A 22 -7.91 16.62 -23.79
C ASP A 22 -7.07 15.34 -23.66
N VAL A 23 -6.34 14.98 -24.68
CA VAL A 23 -5.38 13.87 -24.64
C VAL A 23 -4.25 14.17 -23.67
N ARG A 24 -3.69 15.38 -23.68
CA ARG A 24 -2.68 15.83 -22.71
C ARG A 24 -3.19 15.70 -21.28
N GLN A 25 -4.42 16.12 -21.02
CA GLN A 25 -5.02 16.04 -19.68
C GLN A 25 -5.09 14.60 -19.17
N ARG A 26 -5.34 13.62 -20.05
CA ARG A 26 -5.34 12.20 -19.67
C ARG A 26 -3.97 11.74 -19.18
N TYR A 27 -2.89 12.18 -19.81
CA TYR A 27 -1.52 11.90 -19.36
C TYR A 27 -1.19 12.56 -18.04
N LEU A 28 -1.81 13.70 -17.71
CA LEU A 28 -1.60 14.46 -16.48
C LEU A 28 -2.54 14.04 -15.34
N ASN A 29 -3.51 13.15 -15.60
CA ASN A 29 -4.35 12.57 -14.57
C ASN A 29 -3.72 11.29 -14.03
N PHE A 30 -3.61 11.18 -12.71
CA PHE A 30 -3.12 9.99 -12.01
C PHE A 30 -4.19 9.51 -11.06
N VAL A 31 -4.60 8.24 -11.18
CA VAL A 31 -5.65 7.63 -10.35
C VAL A 31 -5.04 6.49 -9.55
N VAL A 32 -5.02 6.64 -8.23
CA VAL A 32 -4.60 5.59 -7.29
C VAL A 32 -5.86 5.03 -6.62
N ILE A 33 -6.07 3.73 -6.74
CA ILE A 33 -7.25 3.03 -6.20
C ILE A 33 -6.82 2.24 -4.97
N GLY A 34 -7.43 2.55 -3.83
CA GLY A 34 -7.14 1.95 -2.53
C GLY A 34 -6.49 2.91 -1.54
N GLY A 35 -7.19 3.24 -0.46
CA GLY A 35 -6.76 4.17 0.60
C GLY A 35 -5.96 3.52 1.73
N GLY A 36 -5.39 2.33 1.49
CA GLY A 36 -4.44 1.69 2.41
C GLY A 36 -3.07 2.39 2.43
N PRO A 37 -2.10 1.90 3.24
CA PRO A 37 -0.77 2.50 3.34
C PRO A 37 -0.09 2.67 1.98
N THR A 38 -0.09 1.63 1.14
CA THR A 38 0.53 1.67 -0.20
C THR A 38 -0.06 2.76 -1.09
N GLY A 39 -1.39 2.87 -1.15
CA GLY A 39 -2.06 3.88 -1.98
C GLY A 39 -1.82 5.29 -1.48
N VAL A 40 -1.84 5.50 -0.16
CA VAL A 40 -1.55 6.80 0.46
C VAL A 40 -0.11 7.24 0.20
N GLU A 41 0.86 6.35 0.38
CA GLU A 41 2.27 6.63 0.12
C GLU A 41 2.53 6.94 -1.36
N LEU A 42 1.91 6.15 -2.24
CA LEU A 42 2.04 6.33 -3.69
C LEU A 42 1.39 7.64 -4.16
N ALA A 43 0.17 7.93 -3.75
CA ALA A 43 -0.51 9.19 -4.10
C ALA A 43 0.27 10.42 -3.61
N GLY A 44 0.82 10.35 -2.40
CA GLY A 44 1.69 11.40 -1.86
C GLY A 44 2.97 11.59 -2.69
N SER A 45 3.62 10.49 -3.07
CA SER A 45 4.84 10.53 -3.89
C SER A 45 4.58 11.06 -5.29
N ILE A 46 3.48 10.64 -5.94
CA ILE A 46 3.07 11.15 -7.26
C ILE A 46 2.81 12.66 -7.19
N ALA A 47 2.09 13.11 -6.16
CA ALA A 47 1.80 14.53 -5.97
C ALA A 47 3.08 15.37 -5.78
N GLU A 48 4.05 14.88 -5.03
CA GLU A 48 5.34 15.57 -4.90
C GLU A 48 6.10 15.63 -6.22
N ILE A 49 6.13 14.57 -6.99
CA ILE A 49 6.70 14.57 -8.33
C ILE A 49 5.97 15.61 -9.20
N ALA A 50 4.65 15.50 -9.30
CA ALA A 50 3.83 16.33 -10.17
C ALA A 50 3.90 17.82 -9.83
N PHE A 51 3.79 18.19 -8.55
CA PHE A 51 3.62 19.59 -8.16
C PHE A 51 4.89 20.28 -7.68
N LYS A 52 5.93 19.53 -7.26
CA LYS A 52 7.16 20.13 -6.73
C LYS A 52 8.36 19.90 -7.63
N ASN A 53 8.57 18.67 -8.09
CA ASN A 53 9.85 18.31 -8.73
C ASN A 53 9.87 18.66 -10.22
N ILE A 54 8.73 18.51 -10.91
CA ILE A 54 8.65 18.66 -12.38
C ILE A 54 8.31 20.10 -12.81
N ASN A 55 7.94 20.96 -11.90
CA ASN A 55 7.36 22.29 -12.16
C ASN A 55 8.17 23.22 -13.11
N LYS A 56 9.43 22.91 -13.38
CA LYS A 56 10.31 23.73 -14.23
C LYS A 56 10.91 22.98 -15.42
N GLU A 57 10.61 21.68 -15.54
CA GLU A 57 11.25 20.83 -16.54
C GLU A 57 10.50 20.84 -17.89
N PHE A 58 9.18 21.17 -17.87
CA PHE A 58 8.30 21.15 -19.04
C PHE A 58 7.82 22.54 -19.42
N ARG A 59 7.57 22.76 -20.73
CA ARG A 59 7.22 24.08 -21.32
C ARG A 59 5.79 24.15 -21.81
N ASN A 60 5.23 23.01 -22.24
CA ASN A 60 3.94 22.97 -22.94
C ASN A 60 2.74 22.76 -22.02
N PHE A 61 2.99 22.48 -20.72
CA PHE A 61 1.95 22.43 -19.70
C PHE A 61 2.47 22.96 -18.36
N ASN A 62 1.54 23.29 -17.48
CA ASN A 62 1.88 23.68 -16.11
C ASN A 62 1.71 22.47 -15.18
N SER A 63 2.59 22.31 -14.21
CA SER A 63 2.46 21.25 -13.20
C SER A 63 1.11 21.28 -12.46
N ASN A 64 0.51 22.46 -12.30
CA ASN A 64 -0.82 22.62 -11.71
C ASN A 64 -1.96 22.06 -12.58
N ASP A 65 -1.71 21.73 -13.85
CA ASP A 65 -2.68 21.03 -14.71
C ASP A 65 -2.78 19.54 -14.35
N SER A 66 -1.81 19.01 -13.62
CA SER A 66 -1.83 17.64 -13.13
C SER A 66 -2.93 17.44 -12.09
N LYS A 67 -3.54 16.26 -12.09
CA LYS A 67 -4.53 15.84 -11.10
C LYS A 67 -4.16 14.49 -10.53
N VAL A 68 -4.08 14.40 -9.21
CA VAL A 68 -3.81 13.16 -8.50
C VAL A 68 -5.02 12.79 -7.67
N TYR A 69 -5.63 11.66 -7.98
CA TYR A 69 -6.81 11.14 -7.27
C TYR A 69 -6.40 9.94 -6.42
N LEU A 70 -6.90 9.89 -5.19
CA LEU A 70 -6.88 8.71 -4.34
C LEU A 70 -8.32 8.30 -4.05
N ILE A 71 -8.74 7.14 -4.57
CA ILE A 71 -10.10 6.62 -4.45
C ILE A 71 -10.10 5.50 -3.40
N GLU A 72 -11.03 5.60 -2.44
CA GLU A 72 -11.24 4.61 -1.37
C GLU A 72 -12.72 4.31 -1.23
N ALA A 73 -13.08 3.03 -1.29
CA ALA A 73 -14.46 2.57 -1.13
C ALA A 73 -14.98 2.76 0.30
N GLY A 74 -14.11 2.69 1.28
CA GLY A 74 -14.44 2.94 2.69
C GLY A 74 -14.60 4.41 3.01
N SER A 75 -15.19 4.69 4.17
CA SER A 75 -15.45 6.06 4.63
C SER A 75 -14.20 6.86 5.01
N ARG A 76 -13.04 6.22 5.04
CA ARG A 76 -11.75 6.87 5.39
C ARG A 76 -10.57 6.11 4.84
N ILE A 77 -9.51 6.83 4.52
CA ILE A 77 -8.21 6.24 4.19
C ILE A 77 -7.54 5.69 5.45
N LEU A 78 -6.58 4.78 5.29
CA LEU A 78 -5.79 4.19 6.39
C LEU A 78 -6.68 3.62 7.50
N PRO A 79 -7.60 2.68 7.23
CA PRO A 79 -8.59 2.20 8.19
C PRO A 79 -7.97 1.52 9.42
N ALA A 80 -6.74 1.04 9.34
CA ALA A 80 -5.99 0.46 10.46
C ALA A 80 -5.56 1.49 11.52
N PHE A 81 -5.59 2.78 11.18
CA PHE A 81 -5.29 3.87 12.12
C PHE A 81 -6.56 4.43 12.77
N SER A 82 -6.40 5.16 13.86
CA SER A 82 -7.52 5.85 14.50
C SER A 82 -8.17 6.87 13.55
N PRO A 83 -9.48 7.18 13.70
CA PRO A 83 -10.16 8.18 12.87
C PRO A 83 -9.43 9.53 12.84
N LYS A 84 -8.87 9.95 13.97
CA LYS A 84 -8.10 11.20 14.10
C LYS A 84 -6.82 11.19 13.23
N LEU A 85 -6.08 10.09 13.22
CA LEU A 85 -4.87 9.96 12.39
C LEU A 85 -5.22 9.83 10.91
N SER A 86 -6.25 9.06 10.58
CA SER A 86 -6.79 8.94 9.24
C SER A 86 -7.21 10.31 8.66
N PHE A 87 -7.95 11.10 9.43
CA PHE A 87 -8.32 12.46 9.04
C PHE A 87 -7.09 13.36 8.84
N LYS A 88 -6.09 13.25 9.71
CA LYS A 88 -4.85 14.04 9.58
C LYS A 88 -4.05 13.64 8.34
N ALA A 89 -4.01 12.35 7.99
CA ALA A 89 -3.40 11.85 6.76
C ALA A 89 -4.09 12.44 5.52
N ARG A 90 -5.43 12.46 5.50
CA ARG A 90 -6.21 13.08 4.44
C ARG A 90 -5.84 14.55 4.25
N ILE A 91 -5.81 15.34 5.33
CA ILE A 91 -5.42 16.75 5.26
C ILE A 91 -4.00 16.94 4.71
N TYR A 92 -3.07 16.04 5.05
CA TYR A 92 -1.71 16.11 4.50
C TYR A 92 -1.66 15.81 3.00
N LEU A 93 -2.40 14.82 2.53
CA LEU A 93 -2.52 14.51 1.10
C LEU A 93 -3.18 15.66 0.32
N GLU A 94 -4.28 16.20 0.84
CA GLU A 94 -4.98 17.33 0.22
C GLU A 94 -4.08 18.58 0.14
N LYS A 95 -3.24 18.84 1.14
CA LYS A 95 -2.23 19.90 1.11
C LYS A 95 -1.11 19.64 0.10
N LEU A 96 -0.85 18.40 -0.28
CA LEU A 96 0.07 18.06 -1.35
C LEU A 96 -0.56 18.21 -2.74
N GLY A 97 -1.88 18.44 -2.84
CA GLY A 97 -2.61 18.55 -4.10
C GLY A 97 -3.35 17.26 -4.50
N VAL A 98 -3.41 16.24 -3.64
CA VAL A 98 -4.17 15.01 -3.90
C VAL A 98 -5.66 15.25 -3.64
N THR A 99 -6.50 14.87 -4.59
CA THR A 99 -7.96 14.79 -4.39
C THR A 99 -8.30 13.43 -3.76
N VAL A 100 -8.66 13.44 -2.48
CA VAL A 100 -9.02 12.22 -1.74
C VAL A 100 -10.53 12.01 -1.81
N LYS A 101 -10.94 10.91 -2.46
CA LYS A 101 -12.34 10.50 -2.66
C LYS A 101 -12.60 9.25 -1.79
N THR A 102 -13.33 9.43 -0.70
CA THR A 102 -13.81 8.35 0.17
C THR A 102 -15.28 8.08 -0.06
N ASP A 103 -15.77 6.92 0.42
CA ASP A 103 -17.12 6.42 0.12
C ASP A 103 -17.38 6.38 -1.40
N GLU A 104 -16.36 6.09 -2.20
CA GLU A 104 -16.43 6.03 -3.65
C GLU A 104 -15.81 4.70 -4.12
N LYS A 105 -16.66 3.83 -4.66
CA LYS A 105 -16.27 2.49 -5.08
C LYS A 105 -15.99 2.47 -6.58
N VAL A 106 -14.83 1.95 -6.96
CA VAL A 106 -14.56 1.63 -8.36
C VAL A 106 -15.35 0.39 -8.75
N GLU A 107 -16.16 0.50 -9.78
CA GLU A 107 -16.99 -0.58 -10.29
C GLU A 107 -16.38 -1.26 -11.52
N ASN A 108 -15.73 -0.47 -12.39
CA ASN A 108 -15.10 -0.97 -13.60
C ASN A 108 -13.87 -0.12 -13.96
N ILE A 109 -12.94 -0.71 -14.70
CA ILE A 109 -11.83 -0.01 -15.34
C ILE A 109 -11.83 -0.44 -16.81
N GLU A 110 -12.06 0.50 -17.67
CA GLU A 110 -11.90 0.39 -19.11
C GLU A 110 -10.56 1.02 -19.49
N GLU A 111 -10.07 0.84 -20.71
CA GLU A 111 -8.70 1.21 -21.10
C GLU A 111 -8.13 2.47 -20.44
N MET A 112 -8.89 3.57 -20.42
CA MET A 112 -8.47 4.89 -19.90
C MET A 112 -9.53 5.52 -19.00
N ILE A 113 -10.52 4.76 -18.55
CA ILE A 113 -11.64 5.26 -17.76
C ILE A 113 -11.78 4.44 -16.49
N VAL A 114 -11.74 5.11 -15.36
CA VAL A 114 -12.13 4.54 -14.07
C VAL A 114 -13.60 4.91 -13.82
N VAL A 115 -14.46 3.90 -13.83
CA VAL A 115 -15.89 4.04 -13.55
C VAL A 115 -16.10 3.79 -12.06
N THR A 116 -16.71 4.77 -11.38
CA THR A 116 -17.05 4.67 -9.96
C THR A 116 -18.56 4.80 -9.79
N ASP A 117 -19.07 4.46 -8.62
CA ASP A 117 -20.47 4.68 -8.23
C ASP A 117 -20.87 6.18 -8.16
N LYS A 118 -19.91 7.10 -8.37
CA LYS A 118 -20.15 8.55 -8.36
C LYS A 118 -19.77 9.26 -9.66
N GLY A 119 -19.31 8.54 -10.67
CA GLY A 119 -18.94 9.09 -11.96
C GLY A 119 -17.70 8.47 -12.57
N GLU A 120 -17.18 9.10 -13.60
CA GLU A 120 -16.05 8.61 -14.37
C GLU A 120 -14.84 9.52 -14.24
N ILE A 121 -13.64 8.93 -14.28
CA ILE A 121 -12.37 9.65 -14.33
C ILE A 121 -11.55 9.12 -15.49
N ILE A 122 -11.22 10.00 -16.43
CA ILE A 122 -10.41 9.65 -17.60
C ILE A 122 -8.92 9.84 -17.23
N SER A 123 -8.12 8.78 -17.40
CA SER A 123 -6.70 8.79 -17.07
C SER A 123 -5.97 7.66 -17.79
N ASP A 124 -4.78 7.94 -18.30
CA ASP A 124 -3.86 6.92 -18.82
C ASP A 124 -2.99 6.30 -17.70
N ASN A 125 -3.07 6.84 -16.48
CA ASN A 125 -2.24 6.42 -15.35
C ASN A 125 -3.11 5.91 -14.21
N ILE A 126 -3.55 4.68 -14.31
CA ILE A 126 -4.39 4.01 -13.32
C ILE A 126 -3.55 3.00 -12.55
N ILE A 127 -3.51 3.14 -11.22
CA ILE A 127 -2.70 2.31 -10.35
C ILE A 127 -3.59 1.66 -9.30
N TRP A 128 -3.70 0.33 -9.38
CA TRP A 128 -4.46 -0.45 -8.43
C TRP A 128 -3.60 -0.77 -7.20
N ALA A 129 -3.91 -0.19 -6.06
CA ALA A 129 -3.26 -0.40 -4.78
C ALA A 129 -4.21 -1.00 -3.71
N ALA A 130 -5.41 -1.44 -4.13
CA ALA A 130 -6.42 -2.01 -3.25
C ALA A 130 -6.32 -3.53 -3.22
N GLY A 131 -6.48 -4.10 -2.02
CA GLY A 131 -6.47 -5.54 -1.78
C GLY A 131 -5.09 -6.18 -1.96
N ASN A 132 -4.70 -6.95 -0.97
CA ASN A 132 -3.51 -7.81 -1.07
C ASN A 132 -3.97 -9.23 -1.34
N LYS A 133 -3.34 -9.91 -2.29
CA LYS A 133 -3.51 -11.34 -2.50
C LYS A 133 -2.18 -12.03 -2.25
N ALA A 134 -2.21 -13.18 -1.57
CA ALA A 134 -1.01 -13.98 -1.40
C ALA A 134 -0.45 -14.44 -2.75
N SER A 135 0.85 -14.74 -2.78
CA SER A 135 1.50 -15.26 -3.97
C SER A 135 0.81 -16.55 -4.44
N SER A 136 0.63 -16.72 -5.75
CA SER A 136 0.12 -17.97 -6.35
C SER A 136 0.98 -19.20 -6.03
N LEU A 137 2.19 -19.01 -5.50
CA LEU A 137 3.01 -20.10 -4.99
C LEU A 137 2.31 -20.85 -3.84
N ILE A 138 1.48 -20.15 -3.03
CA ILE A 138 0.75 -20.78 -1.92
C ILE A 138 -0.26 -21.80 -2.43
N GLU A 139 -0.90 -21.55 -3.57
CA GLU A 139 -1.83 -22.50 -4.22
C GLU A 139 -1.18 -23.84 -4.57
N LYS A 140 0.16 -23.87 -4.71
CA LYS A 140 0.94 -25.08 -5.04
C LYS A 140 1.35 -25.88 -3.80
N LEU A 141 1.11 -25.39 -2.60
CA LEU A 141 1.50 -26.08 -1.35
C LEU A 141 0.46 -27.08 -0.86
N ASP A 142 -0.68 -27.18 -1.54
CA ASP A 142 -1.80 -28.08 -1.14
C ASP A 142 -2.13 -27.95 0.36
N THR A 143 -2.25 -26.72 0.85
CA THR A 143 -2.57 -26.39 2.24
C THR A 143 -3.81 -25.52 2.35
N GLU A 144 -4.46 -25.53 3.51
CA GLU A 144 -5.62 -24.68 3.78
C GLU A 144 -5.26 -23.19 3.59
N THR A 145 -6.11 -22.46 2.86
CA THR A 145 -5.96 -21.02 2.64
C THR A 145 -7.17 -20.24 3.09
N ASP A 146 -6.99 -18.96 3.39
CA ASP A 146 -8.08 -18.02 3.66
C ASP A 146 -8.61 -17.36 2.37
N SER A 147 -9.59 -16.46 2.53
CA SER A 147 -10.20 -15.73 1.41
C SER A 147 -9.24 -14.83 0.62
N GLU A 148 -8.07 -14.49 1.18
CA GLU A 148 -7.02 -13.72 0.53
C GLU A 148 -5.93 -14.61 -0.08
N GLY A 149 -6.13 -15.96 -0.04
CA GLY A 149 -5.18 -16.94 -0.54
C GLY A 149 -3.96 -17.14 0.36
N ARG A 150 -3.96 -16.65 1.61
CA ARG A 150 -2.87 -16.84 2.57
C ARG A 150 -2.95 -18.23 3.19
N ALA A 151 -1.81 -18.91 3.32
CA ALA A 151 -1.75 -20.20 3.99
C ALA A 151 -2.15 -20.08 5.47
N VAL A 152 -3.07 -20.92 5.93
CA VAL A 152 -3.39 -21.06 7.35
C VAL A 152 -2.30 -21.87 8.02
N ILE A 153 -1.53 -21.26 8.91
CA ILE A 153 -0.32 -21.84 9.47
C ILE A 153 -0.43 -22.15 10.96
N ASN A 154 0.41 -23.07 11.40
CA ASN A 154 0.57 -23.46 12.79
C ASN A 154 1.23 -22.35 13.62
N GLN A 155 1.23 -22.53 14.95
CA GLN A 155 1.85 -21.57 15.89
C GLN A 155 3.38 -21.49 15.77
N ASP A 156 4.02 -22.42 15.07
CA ASP A 156 5.43 -22.41 14.74
C ASP A 156 5.75 -21.92 13.32
N CYS A 157 4.76 -21.33 12.65
CA CYS A 157 4.79 -20.86 11.27
C CYS A 157 4.93 -21.97 10.20
N SER A 158 4.82 -23.25 10.54
CA SER A 158 4.74 -24.35 9.57
C SER A 158 3.33 -24.44 8.96
N ILE A 159 3.19 -25.05 7.79
CA ILE A 159 1.87 -25.43 7.26
C ILE A 159 1.30 -26.59 8.05
N LYS A 160 -0.03 -26.83 7.96
CA LYS A 160 -0.70 -27.83 8.78
C LYS A 160 -0.23 -29.26 8.49
N ASP A 161 0.06 -29.56 7.24
CA ASP A 161 0.28 -30.91 6.76
C ASP A 161 1.77 -31.27 6.59
N ASP A 162 2.67 -30.28 6.75
CA ASP A 162 4.11 -30.50 6.71
C ASP A 162 4.85 -29.53 7.65
N ASP A 163 5.54 -30.05 8.63
CA ASP A 163 6.26 -29.30 9.65
C ASP A 163 7.63 -28.77 9.18
N ASN A 164 8.06 -29.12 7.97
CA ASN A 164 9.29 -28.66 7.35
C ASN A 164 9.05 -27.50 6.36
N ILE A 165 7.78 -27.21 6.03
CA ILE A 165 7.42 -26.10 5.16
C ILE A 165 6.89 -24.93 6.00
N PHE A 166 7.55 -23.79 5.90
CA PHE A 166 7.17 -22.58 6.63
C PHE A 166 6.64 -21.51 5.67
N VAL A 167 5.54 -20.87 6.06
CA VAL A 167 5.00 -19.69 5.36
C VAL A 167 4.97 -18.53 6.34
N ILE A 168 5.47 -17.37 5.92
CA ILE A 168 5.63 -16.20 6.77
C ILE A 168 5.19 -14.91 6.06
N GLY A 169 4.99 -13.84 6.83
CA GLY A 169 4.63 -12.52 6.31
C GLY A 169 3.27 -12.49 5.64
N ASP A 170 3.16 -11.72 4.57
CA ASP A 170 1.90 -11.43 3.88
C ASP A 170 1.26 -12.67 3.20
N ALA A 171 2.04 -13.74 3.01
CA ALA A 171 1.55 -15.01 2.48
C ALA A 171 0.92 -15.93 3.56
N ALA A 172 1.05 -15.58 4.84
CA ALA A 172 0.64 -16.38 5.98
C ALA A 172 -0.58 -15.79 6.70
N ASN A 173 -1.55 -16.64 7.01
CA ASN A 173 -2.60 -16.35 7.98
C ASN A 173 -2.21 -16.97 9.33
N PHE A 174 -1.48 -16.20 10.13
CA PHE A 174 -1.11 -16.56 11.50
C PHE A 174 -2.13 -15.98 12.49
N LYS A 175 -2.72 -16.82 13.31
CA LYS A 175 -3.63 -16.39 14.38
C LYS A 175 -2.88 -16.25 15.71
N ASN A 176 -3.00 -15.08 16.34
CA ASN A 176 -2.45 -14.83 17.66
C ASN A 176 -3.16 -15.68 18.76
N SER A 177 -2.75 -15.56 20.01
CA SER A 177 -3.35 -16.31 21.13
C SER A 177 -4.82 -15.97 21.40
N LYS A 178 -5.36 -14.90 20.81
CA LYS A 178 -6.77 -14.50 20.90
C LYS A 178 -7.58 -15.00 19.71
N GLY A 179 -6.94 -15.63 18.71
CA GLY A 179 -7.59 -16.09 17.48
C GLY A 179 -7.63 -15.04 16.36
N ASP A 180 -7.10 -13.82 16.59
CA ASP A 180 -7.08 -12.76 15.59
C ASP A 180 -5.92 -12.99 14.60
N PRO A 181 -6.13 -12.77 13.29
CA PRO A 181 -5.05 -12.82 12.32
C PRO A 181 -4.06 -11.65 12.54
N LEU A 182 -2.77 -11.93 12.39
CA LEU A 182 -1.78 -10.85 12.38
C LEU A 182 -1.90 -10.04 11.08
N PRO A 183 -1.65 -8.72 11.15
CA PRO A 183 -1.68 -7.87 9.97
C PRO A 183 -0.52 -8.19 9.00
N GLY A 184 -0.75 -8.04 7.69
CA GLY A 184 0.28 -8.12 6.65
C GLY A 184 1.14 -6.86 6.66
N ILE A 185 2.14 -6.82 7.54
CA ILE A 185 3.08 -5.70 7.69
C ILE A 185 4.51 -6.20 7.88
N ALA A 186 5.46 -5.42 7.41
CA ALA A 186 6.88 -5.76 7.47
C ALA A 186 7.39 -6.17 8.87
N PRO A 187 7.00 -5.53 9.99
CA PRO A 187 7.41 -5.98 11.33
C PRO A 187 7.00 -7.40 11.67
N VAL A 188 5.83 -7.86 11.23
CA VAL A 188 5.38 -9.26 11.40
C VAL A 188 6.28 -10.19 10.60
N ALA A 189 6.44 -9.92 9.30
CA ALA A 189 7.26 -10.73 8.41
C ALA A 189 8.71 -10.88 8.91
N ILE A 190 9.32 -9.77 9.35
CA ILE A 190 10.70 -9.75 9.89
C ILE A 190 10.79 -10.60 11.16
N GLN A 191 9.84 -10.50 12.07
CA GLN A 191 9.88 -11.27 13.32
C GLN A 191 9.64 -12.76 13.07
N GLN A 192 8.69 -13.11 12.20
CA GLN A 192 8.48 -14.50 11.77
C GLN A 192 9.72 -15.06 11.08
N GLY A 193 10.35 -14.32 10.15
CA GLY A 193 11.57 -14.76 9.48
C GLY A 193 12.73 -15.02 10.44
N ARG A 194 12.92 -14.17 11.45
CA ARG A 194 13.93 -14.39 12.49
C ARG A 194 13.63 -15.61 13.34
N TYR A 195 12.38 -15.81 13.70
CA TYR A 195 11.92 -16.95 14.48
C TYR A 195 12.14 -18.26 13.71
N VAL A 196 11.63 -18.36 12.48
CA VAL A 196 11.78 -19.55 11.62
C VAL A 196 13.26 -19.83 11.33
N GLY A 197 14.02 -18.81 10.92
CA GLY A 197 15.46 -18.95 10.66
C GLY A 197 16.24 -19.47 11.88
N SER A 198 15.90 -19.00 13.10
CA SER A 198 16.52 -19.52 14.32
C SER A 198 16.18 -21.00 14.59
N ASN A 199 14.94 -21.43 14.31
CA ASN A 199 14.56 -22.84 14.48
C ASN A 199 15.26 -23.74 13.46
N ILE A 200 15.38 -23.30 12.21
CA ILE A 200 16.10 -24.03 11.15
C ILE A 200 17.60 -24.16 11.49
N ILE A 201 18.27 -23.06 11.82
CA ILE A 201 19.71 -23.06 12.13
C ILE A 201 20.04 -23.96 13.32
N LYS A 202 19.15 -24.05 14.31
CA LYS A 202 19.33 -24.85 15.50
C LYS A 202 18.78 -26.27 15.37
N ASP A 203 18.27 -26.63 14.21
CA ASP A 203 17.63 -27.93 13.95
C ASP A 203 16.60 -28.32 15.02
N VAL A 204 15.70 -27.35 15.36
CA VAL A 204 14.73 -27.57 16.44
C VAL A 204 13.58 -28.44 15.92
N PRO A 205 13.38 -29.66 16.45
CA PRO A 205 12.28 -30.52 16.02
C PRO A 205 10.94 -29.89 16.39
N GLN A 206 9.88 -30.15 15.60
CA GLN A 206 8.56 -29.50 15.71
C GLN A 206 8.03 -29.50 17.14
N ASN A 207 8.05 -30.65 17.81
CA ASN A 207 7.54 -30.83 19.17
C ASN A 207 8.29 -30.03 20.26
N LYS A 208 9.43 -29.40 19.92
CA LYS A 208 10.21 -28.52 20.80
C LYS A 208 10.18 -27.06 20.35
N ARG A 209 9.55 -26.73 19.21
CA ARG A 209 9.39 -25.36 18.77
C ARG A 209 8.41 -24.62 19.67
N LYS A 210 8.80 -23.48 20.20
CA LYS A 210 7.92 -22.64 21.02
C LYS A 210 6.98 -21.87 20.08
N PRO A 211 5.72 -21.61 20.47
CA PRO A 211 4.83 -20.76 19.68
C PRO A 211 5.46 -19.40 19.37
N PHE A 212 5.30 -18.95 18.13
CA PHE A 212 5.70 -17.61 17.72
C PHE A 212 4.88 -16.56 18.49
N LYS A 213 5.53 -15.52 18.96
CA LYS A 213 4.89 -14.40 19.64
C LYS A 213 5.28 -13.10 18.95
N TYR A 214 4.30 -12.43 18.36
CA TYR A 214 4.50 -11.13 17.76
C TYR A 214 4.63 -10.05 18.85
N MET A 215 5.67 -9.24 18.75
CA MET A 215 5.83 -8.04 19.57
C MET A 215 5.40 -6.84 18.71
N ASP A 216 4.24 -6.29 19.00
CA ASP A 216 3.74 -5.10 18.32
C ASP A 216 4.58 -3.88 18.69
N LYS A 217 5.26 -3.32 17.69
CA LYS A 217 6.05 -2.07 17.82
C LYS A 217 5.31 -0.85 17.27
N GLY A 218 4.07 -1.05 16.85
CA GLY A 218 3.27 -0.05 16.18
C GLY A 218 3.36 -0.11 14.66
N ILE A 219 2.61 0.79 14.05
CA ILE A 219 2.51 0.95 12.59
C ILE A 219 2.76 2.41 12.20
N MET A 220 3.30 2.61 11.01
CA MET A 220 3.53 3.94 10.46
C MET A 220 3.18 3.94 8.96
N ALA A 221 2.67 5.07 8.48
CA ALA A 221 2.49 5.35 7.05
C ALA A 221 3.10 6.72 6.73
N THR A 222 3.87 6.79 5.66
CA THR A 222 4.45 8.03 5.16
C THR A 222 3.48 8.75 4.22
N ILE A 223 3.57 10.07 4.17
CA ILE A 223 2.72 10.92 3.32
C ILE A 223 3.62 11.93 2.64
N GLY A 224 4.03 11.58 1.40
CA GLY A 224 5.11 12.30 0.74
C GLY A 224 6.44 12.19 1.51
N GLY A 225 7.42 13.02 1.15
CA GLY A 225 8.77 12.97 1.72
C GLY A 225 8.90 13.55 3.14
N PHE A 226 7.91 14.30 3.65
CA PHE A 226 8.11 15.12 4.86
C PHE A 226 7.12 14.86 5.99
N LYS A 227 6.10 14.05 5.78
CA LYS A 227 5.07 13.75 6.79
C LYS A 227 4.90 12.26 6.98
N ALA A 228 4.59 11.88 8.19
CA ALA A 228 4.16 10.52 8.53
C ALA A 228 3.09 10.57 9.61
N ILE A 229 2.27 9.55 9.65
CA ILE A 229 1.44 9.24 10.81
C ILE A 229 1.87 7.90 11.37
N GLY A 230 1.77 7.73 12.68
CA GLY A 230 2.18 6.50 13.32
C GLY A 230 1.53 6.26 14.65
N VAL A 231 1.52 5.00 15.04
CA VAL A 231 1.19 4.53 16.39
C VAL A 231 2.41 3.78 16.90
N VAL A 232 2.99 4.22 17.99
CA VAL A 232 4.16 3.59 18.61
C VAL A 232 3.79 3.14 20.01
N ALA A 233 3.87 1.84 20.25
CA ALA A 233 3.70 1.15 21.58
C ALA A 233 2.49 1.56 22.41
N VAL A 234 1.59 2.32 22.25
CA VAL A 234 0.42 2.84 23.02
C VAL A 234 0.25 4.36 22.83
N SER A 235 1.17 5.05 22.16
CA SER A 235 1.08 6.50 21.96
C SER A 235 0.80 6.84 20.51
N TYR A 236 -0.24 7.62 20.27
CA TYR A 236 -0.56 8.14 18.94
C TYR A 236 0.31 9.36 18.66
N THR A 237 1.03 9.35 17.56
CA THR A 237 1.88 10.47 17.16
C THR A 237 1.79 10.76 15.66
N HIS A 238 2.09 12.00 15.30
CA HIS A 238 2.38 12.42 13.95
C HIS A 238 3.80 12.97 13.93
N LEU A 239 4.56 12.59 12.94
CA LEU A 239 5.96 12.96 12.83
C LEU A 239 6.15 13.84 11.60
N THR A 240 7.01 14.84 11.75
CA THR A 240 7.66 15.51 10.63
C THR A 240 8.98 14.79 10.42
N LEU A 241 9.19 14.23 9.24
CA LEU A 241 10.45 13.57 8.92
C LEU A 241 11.53 14.65 8.72
N PRO A 242 12.76 14.41 9.21
CA PRO A 242 13.86 15.33 8.95
C PRO A 242 14.10 15.45 7.44
N THR A 243 14.26 16.70 6.97
CA THR A 243 14.74 16.97 5.63
C THR A 243 16.21 16.59 5.57
N ASN A 244 16.54 15.52 4.85
CA ASN A 244 17.91 15.38 4.41
C ASN A 244 18.14 16.46 3.33
N VAL A 245 18.90 17.48 3.72
CA VAL A 245 19.45 18.51 2.83
C VAL A 245 20.58 17.87 2.04
#